data_269c3394a84d72fdd6ede29131383a16
#
_entry.id   269c3394a84d72fdd6ede29131383a16
#
_cell.length_a   1.000
_cell.length_b   1.000
_cell.length_c   1.000
_cell.angle_alpha   90.00
_cell.angle_beta   90.00
_cell.angle_gamma   90.00
#
_symmetry.space_group_name_H-M   'P 1'
#
loop_
_entity.id
_entity.type
_entity.pdbx_description
1 polymer ?
#
loop_
_entity_poly.entity_id
_entity_poly.type
_entity_poly.pdbx_seq_one_letter_code
_entity_poly.pdbx_strand_id
1 'polypeptide(L)'
;MRPSGRQVDELRAVSLERGVVKYAEGSCFVKFGDTHVLVTASLEERLPPWLKGQGRGWVTAEYGMLPRATSERTRREASAGKQGGRTVEIQRLIGRSLRSVVDLRAMGERQITIDCDVIQADGGTRTASITGAWVALADCLTWMKARDMLKGNVLRDHIAAVSCGVYQNTAVLDLDYAEDSEAETDANFVMSGDGNIVEVQATAEKIPFSEDQFLALLALARKGIGKLVDLQKLAVA
;
A
#
# COMPACT_ATOMS: atom_id res chain seq x y z
N MET A 1 -13.68 -24.08 -2.86
CA MET A 1 -13.33 -23.41 -4.14
C MET A 1 -13.54 -21.91 -3.94
N ARG A 2 -12.63 -21.05 -4.39
CA ARG A 2 -12.74 -19.59 -4.23
C ARG A 2 -13.98 -19.07 -4.97
N PRO A 3 -14.76 -18.15 -4.38
CA PRO A 3 -15.96 -17.59 -5.02
C PRO A 3 -15.68 -16.95 -6.38
N SER A 4 -14.53 -16.31 -6.53
CA SER A 4 -14.07 -15.68 -7.76
C SER A 4 -13.63 -16.65 -8.86
N GLY A 5 -13.49 -17.96 -8.58
CA GLY A 5 -12.96 -18.97 -9.49
C GLY A 5 -11.43 -18.91 -9.67
N ARG A 6 -10.72 -17.99 -9.01
CA ARG A 6 -9.26 -17.86 -9.07
C ARG A 6 -8.55 -19.08 -8.47
N GLN A 7 -7.35 -19.37 -8.94
CA GLN A 7 -6.46 -20.34 -8.30
C GLN A 7 -5.98 -19.81 -6.93
N VAL A 8 -5.54 -20.71 -6.06
CA VAL A 8 -5.11 -20.35 -4.69
C VAL A 8 -3.96 -19.33 -4.66
N ASP A 9 -3.13 -19.33 -5.69
CA ASP A 9 -1.92 -18.50 -5.83
C ASP A 9 -2.05 -17.41 -6.91
N GLU A 10 -3.28 -17.06 -7.26
CA GLU A 10 -3.60 -16.09 -8.30
C GLU A 10 -4.03 -14.75 -7.70
N LEU A 11 -3.38 -13.67 -8.19
CA LEU A 11 -3.80 -12.29 -7.92
C LEU A 11 -5.06 -11.95 -8.73
N ARG A 12 -5.87 -11.03 -8.23
CA ARG A 12 -6.84 -10.30 -9.05
C ARG A 12 -6.12 -9.59 -10.21
N ALA A 13 -6.85 -9.15 -11.21
CA ALA A 13 -6.29 -8.27 -12.23
C ALA A 13 -5.77 -6.99 -11.57
N VAL A 14 -4.48 -6.66 -11.80
CA VAL A 14 -3.83 -5.48 -11.20
C VAL A 14 -3.52 -4.47 -12.29
N SER A 15 -3.82 -3.20 -12.06
CA SER A 15 -3.38 -2.10 -12.90
C SER A 15 -2.83 -0.94 -12.07
N LEU A 16 -1.78 -0.28 -12.60
CA LEU A 16 -1.08 0.86 -12.00
C LEU A 16 -1.02 1.96 -13.05
N GLU A 17 -1.98 2.87 -13.04
CA GLU A 17 -2.08 3.98 -13.99
C GLU A 17 -1.46 5.23 -13.37
N ARG A 18 -0.41 5.78 -14.02
CA ARG A 18 0.36 6.94 -13.53
C ARG A 18 -0.15 8.26 -14.07
N GLY A 19 0.19 9.34 -13.38
CA GLY A 19 -0.03 10.71 -13.89
C GLY A 19 -1.50 11.10 -14.02
N VAL A 20 -2.36 10.48 -13.21
CA VAL A 20 -3.83 10.65 -13.29
C VAL A 20 -4.33 11.93 -12.62
N VAL A 21 -3.48 12.61 -11.85
CA VAL A 21 -3.83 13.86 -11.15
C VAL A 21 -2.90 14.98 -11.59
N LYS A 22 -3.48 16.06 -12.13
CA LYS A 22 -2.73 17.17 -12.78
C LYS A 22 -1.78 17.93 -11.84
N TYR A 23 -2.17 18.11 -10.58
CA TYR A 23 -1.47 19.03 -9.67
C TYR A 23 -0.53 18.35 -8.69
N ALA A 24 -0.62 17.03 -8.53
CA ALA A 24 0.30 16.28 -7.70
C ALA A 24 1.64 16.05 -8.42
N GLU A 25 2.75 16.05 -7.70
CA GLU A 25 4.09 15.75 -8.23
C GLU A 25 4.22 14.28 -8.65
N GLY A 26 3.40 13.40 -8.07
CA GLY A 26 3.24 12.02 -8.51
C GLY A 26 1.84 11.52 -8.22
N SER A 27 1.33 10.60 -9.03
CA SER A 27 0.03 10.00 -8.79
C SER A 27 -0.10 8.62 -9.43
N CYS A 28 -0.93 7.78 -8.81
CA CYS A 28 -1.24 6.45 -9.29
C CYS A 28 -2.71 6.11 -9.02
N PHE A 29 -3.44 5.67 -10.03
CA PHE A 29 -4.71 5.01 -9.84
C PHE A 29 -4.47 3.50 -9.85
N VAL A 30 -4.49 2.90 -8.68
CA VAL A 30 -4.23 1.47 -8.48
C VAL A 30 -5.53 0.71 -8.38
N LYS A 31 -5.59 -0.43 -9.08
CA LYS A 31 -6.71 -1.37 -9.01
C LYS A 31 -6.20 -2.78 -8.72
N PHE A 32 -6.87 -3.45 -7.80
CA PHE A 32 -6.74 -4.88 -7.54
C PHE A 32 -8.15 -5.47 -7.70
N GLY A 33 -8.46 -5.96 -8.91
CA GLY A 33 -9.85 -6.28 -9.27
C GLY A 33 -10.76 -5.09 -9.03
N ASP A 34 -11.77 -5.27 -8.19
CA ASP A 34 -12.74 -4.24 -7.82
C ASP A 34 -12.30 -3.32 -6.67
N THR A 35 -11.12 -3.53 -6.09
CA THR A 35 -10.53 -2.56 -5.17
C THR A 35 -9.81 -1.46 -5.94
N HIS A 36 -10.28 -0.21 -5.83
CA HIS A 36 -9.75 0.96 -6.53
C HIS A 36 -9.31 2.02 -5.55
N VAL A 37 -8.06 2.48 -5.67
CA VAL A 37 -7.50 3.54 -4.83
C VAL A 37 -6.84 4.61 -5.69
N LEU A 38 -7.20 5.86 -5.48
CA LEU A 38 -6.47 7.00 -6.02
C LEU A 38 -5.37 7.38 -5.04
N VAL A 39 -4.14 7.44 -5.52
CA VAL A 39 -2.98 7.82 -4.71
C VAL A 39 -2.30 9.04 -5.30
N THR A 40 -2.01 10.03 -4.45
CA THR A 40 -1.22 11.20 -4.83
C THR A 40 0.01 11.35 -3.93
N ALA A 41 1.07 11.94 -4.46
CA ALA A 41 2.27 12.31 -3.75
C ALA A 41 2.50 13.81 -3.91
N SER A 42 2.48 14.53 -2.79
CA SER A 42 2.65 15.98 -2.73
C SER A 42 3.96 16.34 -2.03
N LEU A 43 4.77 17.17 -2.69
CA LEU A 43 6.02 17.68 -2.13
C LEU A 43 5.78 18.93 -1.29
N GLU A 44 6.27 18.94 -0.06
CA GLU A 44 6.33 20.10 0.81
C GLU A 44 7.77 20.48 1.13
N GLU A 45 8.15 21.72 0.85
CA GLU A 45 9.48 22.24 1.18
C GLU A 45 9.65 22.59 2.69
N ARG A 46 8.64 22.25 3.49
CA ARG A 46 8.63 22.49 4.93
C ARG A 46 8.51 21.18 5.68
N LEU A 47 9.39 21.00 6.65
CA LEU A 47 9.33 19.87 7.56
C LEU A 47 8.46 20.17 8.79
N PRO A 48 7.88 19.13 9.38
CA PRO A 48 7.34 19.22 10.74
C PRO A 48 8.37 19.79 11.71
N PRO A 49 7.98 20.63 12.69
CA PRO A 49 8.92 21.29 13.61
C PRO A 49 9.89 20.33 14.31
N TRP A 50 9.46 19.13 14.63
CA TRP A 50 10.25 18.10 15.31
C TRP A 50 11.35 17.45 14.44
N LEU A 51 11.33 17.65 13.11
CA LEU A 51 12.34 17.16 12.17
C LEU A 51 13.31 18.25 11.69
N LYS A 52 12.97 19.50 11.90
CA LYS A 52 13.75 20.64 11.42
C LYS A 52 15.17 20.63 11.97
N GLY A 53 16.16 20.77 11.09
CA GLY A 53 17.58 20.77 11.46
C GLY A 53 18.18 19.38 11.67
N GLN A 54 17.47 18.30 11.35
CA GLN A 54 18.01 16.93 11.43
C GLN A 54 18.74 16.47 10.15
N GLY A 55 18.77 17.30 9.10
CA GLY A 55 19.42 17.00 7.83
C GLY A 55 18.78 15.82 7.07
N ARG A 56 17.50 15.55 7.31
CA ARG A 56 16.76 14.48 6.65
C ARG A 56 15.33 14.89 6.35
N GLY A 57 14.79 14.30 5.31
CA GLY A 57 13.39 14.47 4.94
C GLY A 57 12.45 13.50 5.63
N TRP A 58 11.20 13.53 5.21
CA TRP A 58 10.12 12.68 5.73
C TRP A 58 9.14 12.26 4.65
N VAL A 59 8.66 11.04 4.73
CA VAL A 59 7.53 10.54 3.95
C VAL A 59 6.44 10.15 4.94
N THR A 60 5.29 10.73 4.78
CA THR A 60 4.09 10.43 5.58
C THR A 60 2.94 10.03 4.67
N ALA A 61 1.87 9.48 5.25
CA ALA A 61 0.70 9.12 4.48
C ALA A 61 -0.59 9.45 5.21
N GLU A 62 -1.59 9.82 4.44
CA GLU A 62 -2.98 9.88 4.84
C GLU A 62 -3.77 8.79 4.08
N TYR A 63 -4.84 8.31 4.67
CA TYR A 63 -5.68 7.27 4.10
C TYR A 63 -7.13 7.56 4.44
N GLY A 64 -8.00 7.38 3.48
CA GLY A 64 -9.43 7.51 3.69
C GLY A 64 -10.24 6.70 2.70
N MET A 65 -11.51 6.45 3.06
CA MET A 65 -12.46 5.79 2.17
C MET A 65 -13.57 6.77 1.81
N LEU A 66 -13.92 6.85 0.53
CA LEU A 66 -15.09 7.60 0.12
C LEU A 66 -16.37 6.98 0.72
N PRO A 67 -17.40 7.78 1.01
CA PRO A 67 -18.64 7.29 1.64
C PRO A 67 -19.30 6.13 0.92
N ARG A 68 -19.15 6.05 -0.40
CA ARG A 68 -19.70 4.97 -1.25
C ARG A 68 -18.61 4.04 -1.81
N ALA A 69 -17.47 3.99 -1.16
CA ALA A 69 -16.46 2.98 -1.48
C ALA A 69 -16.94 1.54 -1.16
N THR A 70 -17.91 1.41 -0.27
CA THR A 70 -18.54 0.14 0.14
C THR A 70 -19.99 0.05 -0.33
N SER A 71 -20.60 -1.15 -0.25
CA SER A 71 -21.99 -1.42 -0.62
C SER A 71 -22.98 -0.50 0.10
N GLU A 72 -22.70 -0.19 1.37
CA GLU A 72 -23.47 0.79 2.14
C GLU A 72 -22.70 2.11 2.29
N ARG A 73 -23.46 3.22 2.44
CA ARG A 73 -22.85 4.51 2.65
C ARG A 73 -22.28 4.64 4.06
N THR A 74 -20.97 4.81 4.15
CA THR A 74 -20.29 5.14 5.41
C THR A 74 -20.27 6.65 5.66
N ARG A 75 -20.19 7.05 6.94
CA ARG A 75 -20.06 8.47 7.30
C ARG A 75 -18.62 8.94 7.05
N ARG A 76 -18.47 10.17 6.53
CA ARG A 76 -17.13 10.80 6.42
C ARG A 76 -16.53 11.01 7.81
N GLU A 77 -15.28 10.61 8.02
CA GLU A 77 -14.57 10.82 9.30
C GLU A 77 -14.42 12.31 9.63
N ALA A 78 -14.17 13.15 8.62
CA ALA A 78 -14.15 14.61 8.78
C ALA A 78 -15.44 15.16 9.42
N SER A 79 -16.60 14.58 9.10
CA SER A 79 -17.89 14.97 9.73
C SER A 79 -18.06 14.40 11.14
N ALA A 80 -17.24 13.45 11.53
CA ALA A 80 -17.22 12.89 12.89
C ALA A 80 -16.24 13.63 13.81
N GLY A 81 -15.41 14.51 13.27
CA GLY A 81 -14.42 15.32 14.01
C GLY A 81 -13.18 14.53 14.47
N LYS A 82 -13.08 13.25 14.12
CA LYS A 82 -11.90 12.41 14.43
C LYS A 82 -11.76 11.28 13.43
N GLN A 83 -10.53 10.84 13.20
CA GLN A 83 -10.23 9.64 12.44
C GLN A 83 -10.45 8.38 13.28
N GLY A 84 -10.86 7.30 12.65
CA GLY A 84 -10.98 5.98 13.25
C GLY A 84 -9.61 5.35 13.52
N GLY A 85 -9.55 4.41 14.47
CA GLY A 85 -8.30 3.70 14.78
C GLY A 85 -7.72 2.95 13.58
N ARG A 86 -8.58 2.31 12.77
CA ARG A 86 -8.20 1.63 11.52
C ARG A 86 -7.55 2.61 10.51
N THR A 87 -8.12 3.78 10.32
CA THR A 87 -7.57 4.81 9.43
C THR A 87 -6.17 5.23 9.86
N VAL A 88 -5.99 5.57 11.14
CA VAL A 88 -4.68 5.96 11.69
C VAL A 88 -3.65 4.82 11.61
N GLU A 89 -4.07 3.59 11.86
CA GLU A 89 -3.20 2.40 11.73
C GLU A 89 -2.70 2.25 10.29
N ILE A 90 -3.60 2.32 9.29
CA ILE A 90 -3.25 2.17 7.87
C ILE A 90 -2.33 3.32 7.39
N GLN A 91 -2.60 4.56 7.80
CA GLN A 91 -1.72 5.70 7.52
C GLN A 91 -0.28 5.45 7.99
N ARG A 92 -0.14 4.96 9.22
CA ARG A 92 1.17 4.64 9.82
C ARG A 92 1.87 3.49 9.11
N LEU A 93 1.11 2.48 8.68
CA LEU A 93 1.59 1.33 7.92
C LEU A 93 2.14 1.78 6.56
N ILE A 94 1.37 2.56 5.77
CA ILE A 94 1.80 3.07 4.47
C ILE A 94 3.07 3.91 4.62
N GLY A 95 3.07 4.89 5.53
CA GLY A 95 4.23 5.76 5.75
C GLY A 95 5.49 4.98 6.16
N ARG A 96 5.36 3.98 7.04
CA ARG A 96 6.47 3.11 7.46
C ARG A 96 7.00 2.28 6.31
N SER A 97 6.12 1.69 5.52
CA SER A 97 6.47 0.88 4.36
C SER A 97 7.30 1.68 3.36
N LEU A 98 6.86 2.88 3.00
CA LEU A 98 7.58 3.73 2.07
C LEU A 98 8.94 4.19 2.61
N ARG A 99 8.99 4.57 3.89
CA ARG A 99 10.27 5.00 4.53
C ARG A 99 11.32 3.90 4.58
N SER A 100 10.93 2.62 4.55
CA SER A 100 11.87 1.51 4.56
C SER A 100 12.73 1.43 3.29
N VAL A 101 12.25 1.98 2.18
CA VAL A 101 12.92 1.95 0.87
C VAL A 101 13.38 3.32 0.38
N VAL A 102 13.29 4.36 1.23
CA VAL A 102 13.69 5.74 0.90
C VAL A 102 14.93 6.15 1.69
N ASP A 103 15.92 6.73 1.02
CA ASP A 103 17.01 7.44 1.68
C ASP A 103 16.55 8.84 2.11
N LEU A 104 16.05 8.93 3.33
CA LEU A 104 15.53 10.18 3.88
C LEU A 104 16.61 11.28 4.01
N ARG A 105 17.90 10.92 4.12
CA ARG A 105 18.99 11.91 4.14
C ARG A 105 19.28 12.45 2.75
N ALA A 106 19.34 11.56 1.75
CA ALA A 106 19.52 11.97 0.35
C ALA A 106 18.35 12.81 -0.17
N MET A 107 17.12 12.61 0.38
CA MET A 107 15.96 13.44 0.07
C MET A 107 16.10 14.89 0.55
N GLY A 108 16.93 15.15 1.59
CA GLY A 108 17.08 16.47 2.20
C GLY A 108 15.86 16.86 3.05
N GLU A 109 15.91 18.05 3.66
CA GLU A 109 14.88 18.56 4.59
C GLU A 109 13.58 18.95 3.86
N ARG A 110 12.86 17.97 3.35
CA ARG A 110 11.56 18.09 2.66
C ARG A 110 10.61 17.01 3.15
N GLN A 111 9.33 17.23 3.02
CA GLN A 111 8.30 16.23 3.29
C GLN A 111 7.61 15.83 1.97
N ILE A 112 7.32 14.56 1.83
CA ILE A 112 6.38 14.05 0.84
C ILE A 112 5.20 13.47 1.60
N THR A 113 4.01 14.00 1.33
CA THR A 113 2.74 13.48 1.84
C THR A 113 2.10 12.63 0.76
N ILE A 114 1.75 11.41 1.12
CA ILE A 114 1.03 10.47 0.26
C ILE A 114 -0.42 10.42 0.72
N ASP A 115 -1.33 10.76 -0.17
CA ASP A 115 -2.77 10.66 0.08
C ASP A 115 -3.32 9.43 -0.63
N CYS A 116 -4.03 8.57 0.09
CA CYS A 116 -4.65 7.36 -0.44
C CYS A 116 -6.17 7.41 -0.24
N ASP A 117 -6.90 7.67 -1.30
CA ASP A 117 -8.35 7.73 -1.32
C ASP A 117 -8.94 6.46 -1.93
N VAL A 118 -9.58 5.64 -1.10
CA VAL A 118 -10.27 4.44 -1.57
C VAL A 118 -11.57 4.85 -2.26
N ILE A 119 -11.64 4.62 -3.57
CA ILE A 119 -12.80 4.92 -4.40
C ILE A 119 -13.82 3.77 -4.34
N GLN A 120 -13.32 2.53 -4.36
CA GLN A 120 -14.09 1.30 -4.28
C GLN A 120 -13.30 0.27 -3.48
N ALA A 121 -13.98 -0.44 -2.57
CA ALA A 121 -13.38 -1.41 -1.66
C ALA A 121 -13.97 -2.80 -1.89
N ASP A 122 -13.10 -3.74 -2.21
CA ASP A 122 -13.39 -5.15 -2.37
C ASP A 122 -12.25 -6.00 -1.79
N GLY A 123 -11.95 -5.81 -0.49
CA GLY A 123 -10.80 -6.44 0.18
C GLY A 123 -9.44 -5.83 -0.22
N GLY A 124 -8.44 -5.92 0.65
CA GLY A 124 -7.06 -5.53 0.37
C GLY A 124 -6.82 -4.03 0.12
N THR A 125 -7.64 -3.12 0.65
CA THR A 125 -7.48 -1.68 0.40
C THR A 125 -6.13 -1.13 0.89
N ARG A 126 -5.64 -1.58 2.06
CA ARG A 126 -4.34 -1.17 2.61
C ARG A 126 -3.17 -1.65 1.75
N THR A 127 -3.24 -2.85 1.20
CA THR A 127 -2.19 -3.44 0.38
C THR A 127 -2.13 -2.81 -1.01
N ALA A 128 -3.28 -2.55 -1.63
CA ALA A 128 -3.38 -1.77 -2.86
C ALA A 128 -2.83 -0.34 -2.66
N SER A 129 -3.18 0.32 -1.53
CA SER A 129 -2.66 1.65 -1.19
C SER A 129 -1.14 1.67 -1.11
N ILE A 130 -0.50 0.72 -0.40
CA ILE A 130 0.97 0.65 -0.30
C ILE A 130 1.60 0.47 -1.68
N THR A 131 1.06 -0.45 -2.48
CA THR A 131 1.58 -0.78 -3.81
C THR A 131 1.48 0.41 -4.77
N GLY A 132 0.34 1.11 -4.78
CA GLY A 132 0.16 2.33 -5.59
C GLY A 132 0.94 3.53 -5.04
N ALA A 133 1.08 3.64 -3.72
CA ALA A 133 1.84 4.71 -3.06
C ALA A 133 3.32 4.70 -3.45
N TRP A 134 3.92 3.53 -3.64
CA TRP A 134 5.28 3.43 -4.15
C TRP A 134 5.40 4.03 -5.56
N VAL A 135 4.44 3.78 -6.44
CA VAL A 135 4.43 4.32 -7.81
C VAL A 135 4.29 5.84 -7.80
N ALA A 136 3.34 6.37 -7.02
CA ALA A 136 3.17 7.82 -6.87
C ALA A 136 4.42 8.50 -6.28
N LEU A 137 5.07 7.86 -5.29
CA LEU A 137 6.32 8.34 -4.71
C LEU A 137 7.47 8.32 -5.73
N ALA A 138 7.59 7.28 -6.54
CA ALA A 138 8.60 7.17 -7.60
C ALA A 138 8.46 8.30 -8.62
N ASP A 139 7.23 8.63 -9.02
CA ASP A 139 6.92 9.75 -9.90
C ASP A 139 7.31 11.10 -9.28
N CYS A 140 6.94 11.33 -8.02
CA CYS A 140 7.29 12.53 -7.28
C CYS A 140 8.82 12.71 -7.18
N LEU A 141 9.54 11.65 -6.86
CA LEU A 141 11.01 11.70 -6.81
C LEU A 141 11.63 11.92 -8.20
N THR A 142 11.06 11.38 -9.25
CA THR A 142 11.46 11.64 -10.64
C THR A 142 11.21 13.11 -11.01
N TRP A 143 10.06 13.66 -10.62
CA TRP A 143 9.72 15.07 -10.80
C TRP A 143 10.71 15.99 -10.06
N MET A 144 11.09 15.64 -8.82
CA MET A 144 12.10 16.35 -8.04
C MET A 144 13.51 16.28 -8.68
N LYS A 145 13.90 15.11 -9.18
CA LYS A 145 15.19 14.90 -9.85
C LYS A 145 15.30 15.73 -11.13
N ALA A 146 14.24 15.82 -11.91
CA ALA A 146 14.19 16.65 -13.13
C ALA A 146 14.33 18.16 -12.87
N ARG A 147 14.25 18.59 -11.58
CA ARG A 147 14.38 19.99 -11.12
C ARG A 147 15.63 20.19 -10.25
N ASP A 148 16.59 19.26 -10.32
CA ASP A 148 17.84 19.31 -9.56
C ASP A 148 17.67 19.44 -8.04
N MET A 149 16.50 18.99 -7.52
CA MET A 149 16.19 19.05 -6.09
C MET A 149 16.83 17.90 -5.29
N LEU A 150 17.24 16.83 -5.97
CA LEU A 150 17.78 15.61 -5.34
C LEU A 150 19.23 15.38 -5.77
N LYS A 151 20.04 14.96 -4.80
CA LYS A 151 21.43 14.54 -5.02
C LYS A 151 21.53 13.02 -4.92
N GLY A 152 21.56 12.35 -6.07
CA GLY A 152 21.71 10.89 -6.13
C GLY A 152 20.39 10.11 -6.13
N ASN A 153 20.48 8.82 -5.80
CA ASN A 153 19.33 7.90 -5.78
C ASN A 153 18.70 7.91 -4.37
N VAL A 154 17.48 8.43 -4.28
CA VAL A 154 16.70 8.52 -3.04
C VAL A 154 15.84 7.26 -2.84
N LEU A 155 15.32 6.69 -3.91
CA LEU A 155 14.51 5.47 -3.85
C LEU A 155 15.43 4.25 -3.99
N ARG A 156 15.58 3.48 -2.91
CA ARG A 156 16.55 2.38 -2.81
C ARG A 156 16.02 1.08 -3.40
N ASP A 157 14.72 0.83 -3.26
CA ASP A 157 14.08 -0.42 -3.70
C ASP A 157 12.58 -0.20 -3.94
N HIS A 158 11.92 -1.23 -4.44
CA HIS A 158 10.47 -1.32 -4.52
C HIS A 158 9.89 -1.70 -3.16
N ILE A 159 8.60 -1.41 -2.97
CA ILE A 159 7.82 -1.92 -1.85
C ILE A 159 6.42 -2.24 -2.35
N ALA A 160 5.95 -3.44 -2.07
CA ALA A 160 4.59 -3.84 -2.38
C ALA A 160 3.98 -4.63 -1.23
N ALA A 161 2.66 -4.73 -1.24
CA ALA A 161 1.91 -5.43 -0.21
C ALA A 161 0.78 -6.26 -0.82
N VAL A 162 0.47 -7.37 -0.17
CA VAL A 162 -0.63 -8.25 -0.56
C VAL A 162 -1.31 -8.83 0.68
N SER A 163 -2.62 -9.05 0.61
CA SER A 163 -3.34 -9.85 1.59
C SER A 163 -3.24 -11.34 1.24
N CYS A 164 -3.17 -12.17 2.25
CA CYS A 164 -3.28 -13.62 2.15
C CYS A 164 -4.18 -14.10 3.28
N GLY A 165 -4.82 -15.24 3.13
CA GLY A 165 -5.62 -15.78 4.22
C GLY A 165 -5.82 -17.28 4.13
N VAL A 166 -6.38 -17.83 5.20
CA VAL A 166 -6.89 -19.20 5.20
C VAL A 166 -8.38 -19.14 4.95
N TYR A 167 -8.81 -19.66 3.82
CA TYR A 167 -10.20 -19.72 3.40
C TYR A 167 -10.58 -21.17 3.11
N GLN A 168 -11.60 -21.69 3.81
CA GLN A 168 -12.00 -23.10 3.72
C GLN A 168 -10.80 -24.05 3.89
N ASN A 169 -10.04 -23.89 4.97
CA ASN A 169 -8.81 -24.63 5.30
C ASN A 169 -7.68 -24.57 4.24
N THR A 170 -7.74 -23.62 3.31
CA THR A 170 -6.76 -23.49 2.23
C THR A 170 -6.11 -22.10 2.28
N ALA A 171 -4.77 -22.06 2.25
CA ALA A 171 -4.05 -20.80 2.11
C ALA A 171 -4.29 -20.21 0.72
N VAL A 172 -4.70 -18.95 0.63
CA VAL A 172 -5.02 -18.26 -0.61
C VAL A 172 -4.37 -16.87 -0.67
N LEU A 173 -3.99 -16.47 -1.87
CA LEU A 173 -3.37 -15.18 -2.18
C LEU A 173 -4.42 -14.16 -2.57
N ASP A 174 -4.25 -12.90 -2.12
CA ASP A 174 -5.03 -11.73 -2.53
C ASP A 174 -6.54 -11.92 -2.32
N LEU A 175 -6.95 -11.83 -1.05
CA LEU A 175 -8.34 -11.94 -0.65
C LEU A 175 -9.19 -10.82 -1.26
N ASP A 176 -10.30 -11.16 -1.92
CA ASP A 176 -11.39 -10.24 -2.17
C ASP A 176 -12.33 -10.17 -0.94
N TYR A 177 -13.33 -9.28 -0.96
CA TYR A 177 -14.20 -9.07 0.19
C TYR A 177 -15.01 -10.33 0.57
N ALA A 178 -15.44 -11.12 -0.43
CA ALA A 178 -16.20 -12.33 -0.18
C ALA A 178 -15.37 -13.40 0.56
N GLU A 179 -14.07 -13.44 0.27
CA GLU A 179 -13.15 -14.35 0.95
C GLU A 179 -12.71 -13.78 2.32
N ASP A 180 -12.36 -12.47 2.37
CA ASP A 180 -11.89 -11.77 3.57
C ASP A 180 -12.92 -11.84 4.71
N SER A 181 -14.21 -11.62 4.39
CA SER A 181 -15.30 -11.65 5.37
C SER A 181 -15.56 -13.03 5.99
N GLU A 182 -15.13 -14.11 5.35
CA GLU A 182 -15.32 -15.47 5.82
C GLU A 182 -14.02 -16.20 6.17
N ALA A 183 -12.87 -15.56 5.94
CA ALA A 183 -11.57 -16.13 6.22
C ALA A 183 -11.43 -16.60 7.67
N GLU A 184 -10.69 -17.67 7.87
CA GLU A 184 -10.32 -18.19 9.20
C GLU A 184 -9.12 -17.40 9.73
N THR A 185 -8.29 -16.89 8.82
CA THR A 185 -7.12 -16.06 9.09
C THR A 185 -7.01 -15.02 8.00
N ASP A 186 -6.86 -13.74 8.39
CA ASP A 186 -6.45 -12.64 7.52
C ASP A 186 -5.00 -12.25 7.83
N ALA A 187 -4.18 -12.14 6.80
CA ALA A 187 -2.80 -11.71 6.92
C ALA A 187 -2.41 -10.73 5.80
N ASN A 188 -1.72 -9.67 6.21
CA ASN A 188 -1.20 -8.66 5.30
C ASN A 188 0.33 -8.67 5.36
N PHE A 189 0.97 -8.82 4.23
CA PHE A 189 2.42 -8.86 4.08
C PHE A 189 2.90 -7.64 3.31
N VAL A 190 3.95 -6.99 3.82
CA VAL A 190 4.66 -5.90 3.15
C VAL A 190 6.11 -6.33 2.97
N MET A 191 6.60 -6.34 1.73
CA MET A 191 7.97 -6.73 1.42
C MET A 191 8.60 -5.77 0.42
N SER A 192 9.93 -5.64 0.52
CA SER A 192 10.75 -4.93 -0.46
C SER A 192 10.97 -5.77 -1.73
N GLY A 193 11.46 -5.12 -2.78
CA GLY A 193 11.71 -5.75 -4.08
C GLY A 193 12.77 -6.86 -4.04
N ASP A 194 13.71 -6.78 -3.11
CA ASP A 194 14.70 -7.81 -2.83
C ASP A 194 14.18 -8.97 -1.93
N GLY A 195 12.89 -8.92 -1.55
CA GLY A 195 12.20 -9.97 -0.81
C GLY A 195 12.33 -9.90 0.72
N ASN A 196 12.87 -8.81 1.27
CA ASN A 196 12.92 -8.61 2.72
C ASN A 196 11.55 -8.22 3.27
N ILE A 197 11.22 -8.72 4.45
CA ILE A 197 9.97 -8.45 5.13
C ILE A 197 10.07 -7.09 5.84
N VAL A 198 9.11 -6.22 5.57
CA VAL A 198 8.98 -4.92 6.24
C VAL A 198 7.94 -4.97 7.34
N GLU A 199 6.81 -5.63 7.09
CA GLU A 199 5.76 -5.81 8.09
C GLU A 199 4.93 -7.04 7.77
N VAL A 200 4.47 -7.71 8.81
CA VAL A 200 3.49 -8.79 8.75
C VAL A 200 2.43 -8.53 9.80
N GLN A 201 1.18 -8.49 9.40
CA GLN A 201 0.02 -8.47 10.28
C GLN A 201 -0.78 -9.72 9.98
N ALA A 202 -1.01 -10.58 10.97
CA ALA A 202 -1.78 -11.80 10.81
C ALA A 202 -2.70 -11.98 12.01
N THR A 203 -3.97 -12.23 11.75
CA THR A 203 -5.00 -12.37 12.78
C THR A 203 -5.80 -13.65 12.53
N ALA A 204 -5.98 -14.43 13.57
CA ALA A 204 -6.92 -15.54 13.56
C ALA A 204 -8.31 -15.01 13.89
N GLU A 205 -9.26 -15.18 12.98
CA GLU A 205 -10.64 -14.69 13.17
C GLU A 205 -11.54 -15.68 13.93
N LYS A 206 -11.23 -16.98 13.85
CA LYS A 206 -12.05 -18.03 14.47
C LYS A 206 -11.25 -18.95 15.38
N ILE A 207 -10.22 -19.59 14.82
CA ILE A 207 -9.34 -20.52 15.53
C ILE A 207 -7.88 -20.16 15.27
N PRO A 208 -6.96 -20.36 16.22
CA PRO A 208 -5.54 -20.13 15.98
C PRO A 208 -5.03 -20.90 14.74
N PHE A 209 -4.24 -20.26 13.90
CA PHE A 209 -3.60 -20.88 12.75
C PHE A 209 -2.22 -21.44 13.14
N SER A 210 -1.80 -22.48 12.46
CA SER A 210 -0.52 -23.17 12.71
C SER A 210 0.66 -22.43 12.05
N GLU A 211 1.88 -22.81 12.48
CA GLU A 211 3.11 -22.35 11.84
C GLU A 211 3.16 -22.76 10.35
N ASP A 212 2.73 -23.98 10.03
CA ASP A 212 2.69 -24.46 8.64
C ASP A 212 1.74 -23.60 7.77
N GLN A 213 0.59 -23.21 8.31
CA GLN A 213 -0.31 -22.27 7.62
C GLN A 213 0.34 -20.90 7.43
N PHE A 214 1.03 -20.39 8.45
CA PHE A 214 1.77 -19.12 8.33
C PHE A 214 2.85 -19.19 7.25
N LEU A 215 3.63 -20.26 7.20
CA LEU A 215 4.67 -20.46 6.18
C LEU A 215 4.07 -20.58 4.77
N ALA A 216 2.91 -21.22 4.63
CA ALA A 216 2.18 -21.28 3.36
C ALA A 216 1.71 -19.88 2.92
N LEU A 217 1.14 -19.07 3.83
CA LEU A 217 0.75 -17.69 3.54
C LEU A 217 1.95 -16.83 3.14
N LEU A 218 3.08 -16.96 3.84
CA LEU A 218 4.32 -16.25 3.52
C LEU A 218 4.86 -16.62 2.13
N ALA A 219 4.79 -17.89 1.75
CA ALA A 219 5.21 -18.35 0.41
C ALA A 219 4.32 -17.73 -0.69
N LEU A 220 3.00 -17.71 -0.48
CA LEU A 220 2.05 -17.04 -1.38
C LEU A 220 2.31 -15.54 -1.48
N ALA A 221 2.54 -14.88 -0.34
CA ALA A 221 2.85 -13.46 -0.29
C ALA A 221 4.12 -13.12 -1.09
N ARG A 222 5.19 -13.88 -0.96
CA ARG A 222 6.41 -13.71 -1.77
C ARG A 222 6.13 -13.80 -3.27
N LYS A 223 5.34 -14.78 -3.69
CA LYS A 223 4.93 -14.93 -5.09
C LYS A 223 4.11 -13.73 -5.58
N GLY A 224 3.12 -13.31 -4.79
CA GLY A 224 2.26 -12.19 -5.12
C GLY A 224 3.01 -10.86 -5.19
N ILE A 225 3.84 -10.57 -4.19
CA ILE A 225 4.64 -9.35 -4.11
C ILE A 225 5.66 -9.30 -5.25
N GLY A 226 6.31 -10.41 -5.61
CA GLY A 226 7.20 -10.46 -6.77
C GLY A 226 6.49 -9.99 -8.05
N LYS A 227 5.27 -10.48 -8.33
CA LYS A 227 4.47 -10.04 -9.47
C LYS A 227 4.09 -8.55 -9.39
N LEU A 228 3.74 -8.05 -8.19
CA LEU A 228 3.41 -6.63 -7.99
C LEU A 228 4.62 -5.72 -8.23
N VAL A 229 5.80 -6.12 -7.79
CA VAL A 229 7.06 -5.42 -8.07
C VAL A 229 7.37 -5.39 -9.56
N ASP A 230 7.13 -6.47 -10.29
CA ASP A 230 7.34 -6.47 -11.75
C ASP A 230 6.35 -5.53 -12.45
N LEU A 231 5.10 -5.45 -12.00
CA LEU A 231 4.13 -4.46 -12.49
C LEU A 231 4.55 -3.00 -12.16
N GLN A 232 5.10 -2.76 -10.96
CA GLN A 232 5.65 -1.46 -10.61
C GLN A 232 6.81 -1.07 -11.54
N LYS A 233 7.75 -1.99 -11.82
CA LYS A 233 8.85 -1.75 -12.77
C LYS A 233 8.32 -1.37 -14.15
N LEU A 234 7.33 -2.12 -14.66
CA LEU A 234 6.70 -1.82 -15.94
C LEU A 234 5.99 -0.46 -15.95
N ALA A 235 5.34 -0.12 -14.85
CA ALA A 235 4.64 1.15 -14.74
C ALA A 235 5.59 2.36 -14.75
N VAL A 236 6.79 2.27 -14.17
CA VAL A 236 7.73 3.41 -14.05
C VAL A 236 8.83 3.42 -15.11
N ALA A 237 8.85 2.45 -16.03
CA ALA A 237 9.82 2.31 -17.12
C ALA A 237 9.76 3.46 -18.16
#